data_9c43477aca986d99222d515971d388a1
#
_entry.id   9c43477aca986d99222d515971d388a1
#
_cell.length_a   1.000
_cell.length_b   1.000
_cell.length_c   1.000
_cell.angle_alpha   90.00
_cell.angle_beta   90.00
_cell.angle_gamma   90.00
#
_symmetry.space_group_name_H-M   'P 1'
#
loop_
_entity.id
_entity.type
_entity.pdbx_description
1 polymer ?
#
loop_
_entity_poly.entity_id
_entity_poly.type
_entity_poly.pdbx_seq_one_letter_code
_entity_poly.pdbx_strand_id
1 'polypeptide(L)' 'MIGILLVTHGEIGQSLINCAAHILDSTPKSVESLSIKSNNDLSKYTYIISQKIQSLEKGNGVLIMTDIYGATPCN' A
#
# COMPACT_ATOMS: atom_id res chain seq x y z
N MET A 1 -11.35 11.59 4.92
CA MET A 1 -11.19 10.12 4.84
C MET A 1 -9.72 9.77 5.00
N ILE A 2 -9.42 8.75 5.78
CA ILE A 2 -8.04 8.28 5.94
C ILE A 2 -7.58 7.59 4.67
N GLY A 3 -6.36 7.88 4.24
CA GLY A 3 -5.74 7.13 3.15
C GLY A 3 -5.25 5.77 3.64
N ILE A 4 -5.21 4.78 2.77
CA ILE A 4 -4.72 3.45 3.09
C ILE A 4 -3.66 3.05 2.06
N LEU A 5 -2.50 2.65 2.55
CA LEU A 5 -1.42 2.15 1.71
C LEU A 5 -1.12 0.70 2.08
N LEU A 6 -1.29 -0.19 1.13
CA LEU A 6 -1.00 -1.61 1.32
C LEU A 6 0.40 -1.89 0.78
N VAL A 7 1.32 -2.23 1.66
CA VAL A 7 2.71 -2.55 1.29
C VAL A 7 2.89 -4.04 1.48
N THR A 8 2.81 -4.80 0.41
CA THR A 8 2.77 -6.25 0.46
C THR A 8 3.74 -6.88 -0.51
N HIS A 9 3.99 -8.17 -0.34
CA HIS A 9 4.78 -8.95 -1.29
C HIS A 9 3.93 -9.27 -2.52
N GLY A 10 4.56 -9.26 -3.69
CA GLY A 10 3.90 -9.64 -4.94
C GLY A 10 2.62 -8.83 -5.16
N GLU A 11 1.58 -9.49 -5.60
CA GLU A 11 0.32 -8.84 -5.98
C GLU A 11 -0.76 -8.89 -4.90
N ILE A 12 -0.40 -9.22 -3.66
CA ILE A 12 -1.40 -9.38 -2.58
C ILE A 12 -2.22 -8.11 -2.39
N GLY A 13 -1.53 -6.97 -2.25
CA GLY A 13 -2.23 -5.70 -2.02
C GLY A 13 -3.16 -5.32 -3.15
N GLN A 14 -2.68 -5.43 -4.39
CA GLN A 14 -3.50 -5.10 -5.54
C GLN A 14 -4.68 -6.04 -5.68
N SER A 15 -4.49 -7.32 -5.37
CA SER A 15 -5.59 -8.29 -5.40
C SER A 15 -6.66 -7.95 -4.37
N LEU A 16 -6.26 -7.50 -3.19
CA LEU A 16 -7.22 -7.07 -2.17
C LEU A 16 -8.02 -5.88 -2.64
N ILE A 17 -7.38 -4.90 -3.27
CA ILE A 17 -8.07 -3.74 -3.83
C ILE A 17 -9.05 -4.18 -4.91
N ASN A 18 -8.64 -5.09 -5.77
CA ASN A 18 -9.51 -5.59 -6.83
C ASN A 18 -10.72 -6.32 -6.26
N CYS A 19 -10.53 -7.11 -5.21
CA CYS A 19 -11.65 -7.79 -4.54
C CYS A 19 -12.61 -6.79 -3.92
N ALA A 20 -12.08 -5.76 -3.26
CA ALA A 20 -12.91 -4.73 -2.67
C ALA A 20 -13.70 -3.99 -3.74
N ALA A 21 -13.06 -3.68 -4.86
CA ALA A 21 -13.74 -3.00 -5.96
C ALA A 21 -14.88 -3.84 -6.50
N HIS A 22 -14.69 -5.14 -6.58
CA HIS A 22 -15.73 -6.06 -7.05
C HIS A 22 -16.92 -6.07 -6.10
N ILE A 23 -16.65 -6.15 -4.79
CA ILE A 23 -17.70 -6.19 -3.77
C ILE A 23 -18.46 -4.87 -3.72
N LEU A 24 -17.76 -3.75 -3.79
CA LEU A 24 -18.35 -2.43 -3.67
C LEU A 24 -18.92 -1.90 -4.99
N ASP A 25 -18.64 -2.58 -6.08
CA ASP A 25 -19.01 -2.16 -7.43
C ASP A 25 -18.42 -0.79 -7.79
N SER A 26 -17.27 -0.47 -7.21
CA SER A 26 -16.53 0.75 -7.54
C SER A 26 -15.13 0.63 -6.97
N THR A 27 -14.16 1.30 -7.60
CA THR A 27 -12.77 1.26 -7.14
C THR A 27 -12.61 2.19 -5.94
N PRO A 28 -12.06 1.70 -4.81
CA PRO A 28 -11.77 2.56 -3.67
C PRO A 28 -10.83 3.70 -4.07
N LYS A 29 -11.13 4.92 -3.61
CA LYS A 29 -10.40 6.10 -4.09
C LYS A 29 -9.20 6.48 -3.23
N SER A 30 -9.20 6.12 -1.97
CA SER A 30 -8.13 6.50 -1.04
C SER A 30 -7.27 5.32 -0.64
N VAL A 31 -7.17 4.32 -1.50
CA VAL A 31 -6.40 3.11 -1.24
C VAL A 31 -5.44 2.88 -2.39
N GLU A 32 -4.17 2.65 -2.05
CA GLU A 32 -3.15 2.29 -3.03
C GLU A 32 -2.35 1.12 -2.52
N SER A 33 -1.65 0.46 -3.42
CA SER A 33 -0.80 -0.66 -3.05
C SER A 33 0.61 -0.45 -3.60
N LEU A 34 1.58 -1.01 -2.89
CA LEU A 34 2.96 -1.08 -3.33
C LEU A 34 3.40 -2.52 -3.24
N SER A 35 3.88 -3.08 -4.34
CA SER A 35 4.34 -4.44 -4.42
C SER A 35 5.83 -4.51 -4.14
N ILE A 36 6.22 -5.28 -3.12
CA ILE A 36 7.63 -5.50 -2.81
C ILE A 36 8.06 -6.78 -3.52
N LYS A 37 8.92 -6.63 -4.50
CA LYS A 37 9.37 -7.77 -5.31
C LYS A 37 10.81 -8.17 -5.04
N SER A 38 11.58 -7.30 -4.38
CA SER A 38 12.98 -7.57 -4.12
C SER A 38 13.40 -6.84 -2.84
N ASN A 39 14.29 -7.46 -2.08
CA ASN A 39 14.83 -6.85 -0.87
C ASN A 39 16.06 -6.00 -1.14
N ASN A 40 16.48 -5.88 -2.39
CA ASN A 40 17.80 -5.37 -2.71
C ASN A 40 17.90 -3.86 -2.74
N ASP A 41 16.78 -3.14 -2.78
CA ASP A 41 16.83 -1.68 -2.89
C ASP A 41 15.84 -1.03 -1.94
N LEU A 42 16.21 -1.03 -0.66
CA LEU A 42 15.37 -0.45 0.38
C LEU A 42 15.19 1.05 0.20
N SER A 43 16.22 1.74 -0.30
CA SER A 43 16.13 3.18 -0.54
C SER A 43 15.05 3.51 -1.55
N LYS A 44 14.96 2.72 -2.60
CA LYS A 44 13.93 2.90 -3.62
C LYS A 44 12.54 2.74 -3.05
N TYR A 45 12.32 1.68 -2.26
CA TYR A 45 11.01 1.45 -1.65
C TYR A 45 10.67 2.53 -0.64
N THR A 46 11.62 2.98 0.14
CA THR A 46 11.41 4.06 1.10
C THR A 46 10.95 5.32 0.38
N TYR A 47 11.60 5.65 -0.72
CA TYR A 47 11.22 6.82 -1.51
C TYR A 47 9.79 6.69 -2.06
N ILE A 48 9.47 5.53 -2.63
CA ILE A 48 8.14 5.29 -3.22
C ILE A 48 7.06 5.36 -2.14
N ILE A 49 7.30 4.75 -0.97
CA ILE A 49 6.36 4.80 0.14
C ILE A 49 6.12 6.26 0.54
N SER A 50 7.17 7.04 0.66
CA SER A 50 7.05 8.46 1.02
C SER A 50 6.19 9.21 0.01
N GLN A 51 6.39 8.97 -1.27
CA GLN A 51 5.61 9.62 -2.32
C GLN A 51 4.14 9.22 -2.26
N LYS A 52 3.86 7.94 -2.01
CA LYS A 52 2.48 7.47 -1.92
C LYS A 52 1.78 8.02 -0.68
N ILE A 53 2.49 8.12 0.44
CA ILE A 53 1.93 8.72 1.65
C ILE A 53 1.54 10.17 1.37
N GLN A 54 2.40 10.93 0.74
CA GLN A 54 2.09 12.33 0.41
C GLN A 54 0.87 12.43 -0.50
N SER A 55 0.77 11.53 -1.47
CA SER A 55 -0.36 11.52 -2.39
C SER A 55 -1.67 11.17 -1.69
N LEU A 56 -1.62 10.27 -0.71
CA LEU A 56 -2.82 9.81 0.00
C LEU A 56 -3.23 10.72 1.13
N GLU A 57 -2.31 11.55 1.65
CA GLU A 57 -2.58 12.40 2.79
C GLU A 57 -3.51 13.55 2.39
N LYS A 58 -4.67 13.59 3.00
CA LYS A 58 -5.68 14.62 2.74
C LYS A 58 -6.12 15.32 4.02
N GLY A 59 -5.28 15.27 5.05
CA GLY A 59 -5.56 15.93 6.32
C GLY A 59 -5.96 14.98 7.44
N ASN A 60 -6.20 13.72 7.13
CA ASN A 60 -6.67 12.73 8.11
C ASN A 60 -5.67 11.61 8.37
N GLY A 61 -4.50 11.68 7.76
CA GLY A 61 -3.46 10.68 7.93
C GLY A 61 -3.56 9.54 6.93
N VAL A 62 -2.57 8.65 6.99
CA VAL A 62 -2.48 7.49 6.11
C VAL A 62 -2.19 6.27 6.96
N LEU A 63 -3.02 5.23 6.82
CA LEU A 63 -2.81 3.95 7.49
C LEU A 63 -2.00 3.06 6.55
N ILE A 64 -0.89 2.53 7.06
CA ILE A 64 -0.05 1.61 6.30
C ILE A 64 -0.29 0.21 6.81
N MET A 65 -0.64 -0.71 5.91
CA MET A 65 -0.89 -2.11 6.25
C MET A 65 0.08 -2.98 5.48
N THR A 66 0.67 -3.95 6.16
CA THR A 66 1.61 -4.88 5.54
C THR A 66 1.12 -6.31 5.73
N ASP A 67 1.64 -7.23 4.90
CA ASP A 67 1.14 -8.59 4.91
C ASP A 67 1.79 -9.48 6.00
N ILE A 68 3.12 -9.47 6.13
CA ILE A 68 3.82 -10.37 7.03
C ILE A 68 4.70 -9.56 7.98
N TYR A 69 4.40 -9.63 9.28
CA TYR A 69 5.23 -8.96 10.29
C TYR A 69 6.63 -9.58 10.31
N GLY A 70 7.63 -8.72 10.31
CA GLY A 70 9.02 -9.17 10.27
C GLY A 70 9.56 -9.40 8.87
N ALA A 71 8.70 -9.38 7.86
CA ALA A 71 9.13 -9.44 6.47
C ALA A 71 9.63 -8.07 6.02
N THR A 72 10.17 -8.02 4.80
CA THR A 72 10.76 -6.79 4.26
C THR A 72 9.89 -5.54 4.42
N PRO A 73 8.60 -5.57 4.14
CA PRO A 73 7.79 -4.35 4.28
C PRO A 73 7.74 -3.82 5.71
N CYS A 74 7.93 -4.68 6.71
CA CYS A 74 7.90 -4.27 8.12
C CYS A 74 9.28 -3.98 8.68
N ASN A 75 10.31 -4.36 7.98
CA ASN A 75 11.69 -4.15 8.40
C ASN A 75 12.32 -3.01 7.62
#